data_7b175860072e576098e565ac41816c24
#
_entry.id   7b175860072e576098e565ac41816c24
#
_cell.length_a   1.000
_cell.length_b   1.000
_cell.length_c   1.000
_cell.angle_alpha   90.00
_cell.angle_beta   90.00
_cell.angle_gamma   90.00
#
_symmetry.space_group_name_H-M   'P 1'
#
loop_
_entity.id
_entity.type
_entity.pdbx_description
1 polymer ?
#
loop_
_entity_poly.entity_id
_entity_poly.type
_entity_poly.pdbx_seq_one_letter_code
_entity_poly.pdbx_strand_id
1 'polypeptide(L)'
;MTPAPGSHLEATFFLDHDHASVRDFTQHVIAGASSPRERASLLFAAVRDQIWYDPYSVSEDPEHYRASHVLQAGRAYCVPKAVLLAAVLRAAGIPTRLGFADVRNHLQTDTLRAVMGGTDLFVYHGYCSAYIDGRWLKATPAFNVELCERFGVPPVEFDGQSDALMHAFTSDGTRHMEYVRDHGNFDDLPLGRILSALHQAYGPMVTAAAGPDPAFTHPATTGKTTPEGSVDS
;
A
#
# COMPACT_ATOMS: atom_id res chain seq x y z
N MET A 1 2.75 -4.98 -28.74
CA MET A 1 4.18 -4.99 -28.36
C MET A 1 4.28 -4.51 -26.92
N THR A 2 4.85 -5.29 -26.02
CA THR A 2 5.13 -4.84 -24.66
C THR A 2 6.24 -3.80 -24.74
N PRO A 3 6.09 -2.58 -24.17
CA PRO A 3 7.16 -1.58 -24.18
C PRO A 3 8.44 -2.13 -23.57
N ALA A 4 9.59 -1.64 -24.04
CA ALA A 4 10.87 -2.04 -23.47
C ALA A 4 10.94 -1.64 -21.98
N PRO A 5 11.55 -2.45 -21.10
CA PRO A 5 11.57 -2.22 -19.66
C PRO A 5 12.10 -0.84 -19.21
N GLY A 6 12.96 -0.21 -20.01
CA GLY A 6 13.55 1.10 -19.71
C GLY A 6 12.56 2.26 -19.57
N SER A 7 11.36 2.17 -20.15
CA SER A 7 10.33 3.23 -20.04
C SER A 7 9.64 3.29 -18.69
N HIS A 8 9.89 2.32 -17.79
CA HIS A 8 9.23 2.22 -16.49
C HIS A 8 10.18 2.51 -15.31
N LEU A 9 11.20 3.36 -15.56
CA LEU A 9 12.17 3.83 -14.56
C LEU A 9 12.05 5.34 -14.30
N GLU A 10 11.25 6.06 -15.08
CA GLU A 10 11.17 7.53 -15.01
C GLU A 10 10.40 7.96 -13.75
N ALA A 11 10.83 9.10 -13.19
CA ALA A 11 10.06 9.78 -12.14
C ALA A 11 8.80 10.41 -12.75
N THR A 12 7.73 10.44 -11.99
CA THR A 12 6.47 11.09 -12.34
C THR A 12 6.02 11.98 -11.19
N PHE A 13 4.89 12.66 -11.32
CA PHE A 13 4.36 13.47 -10.23
C PHE A 13 4.12 12.65 -8.97
N PHE A 14 3.55 11.46 -9.09
CA PHE A 14 3.25 10.60 -7.94
C PHE A 14 4.41 9.69 -7.54
N LEU A 15 5.14 9.16 -8.53
CA LEU A 15 6.31 8.33 -8.29
C LEU A 15 7.57 9.21 -8.29
N ASP A 16 7.63 10.16 -7.37
CA ASP A 16 8.71 11.16 -7.24
C ASP A 16 9.97 10.56 -6.58
N HIS A 17 10.46 9.47 -7.16
CA HIS A 17 11.62 8.73 -6.65
C HIS A 17 12.94 9.53 -6.72
N ASP A 18 12.96 10.64 -7.44
CA ASP A 18 14.02 11.65 -7.48
C ASP A 18 13.98 12.61 -6.26
N HIS A 19 12.93 12.57 -5.43
CA HIS A 19 12.90 13.29 -4.17
C HIS A 19 13.95 12.73 -3.19
N ALA A 20 14.65 13.61 -2.46
CA ALA A 20 15.76 13.22 -1.59
C ALA A 20 15.38 12.15 -0.57
N SER A 21 14.24 12.32 0.13
CA SER A 21 13.79 11.37 1.15
C SER A 21 13.55 9.95 0.59
N VAL A 22 13.00 9.84 -0.63
CA VAL A 22 12.74 8.54 -1.27
C VAL A 22 14.05 7.86 -1.68
N ARG A 23 15.01 8.64 -2.22
CA ARG A 23 16.35 8.11 -2.54
C ARG A 23 17.08 7.63 -1.29
N ASP A 24 17.11 8.46 -0.25
CA ASP A 24 17.82 8.15 1.00
C ASP A 24 17.21 6.90 1.68
N PHE A 25 15.89 6.83 1.74
CA PHE A 25 15.18 5.63 2.22
C PHE A 25 15.56 4.40 1.41
N THR A 26 15.49 4.50 0.08
CA THR A 26 15.83 3.39 -0.82
C THR A 26 17.25 2.90 -0.58
N GLN A 27 18.23 3.81 -0.59
CA GLN A 27 19.63 3.46 -0.38
C GLN A 27 19.90 2.83 0.97
N HIS A 28 19.24 3.35 2.03
CA HIS A 28 19.34 2.79 3.37
C HIS A 28 18.82 1.35 3.42
N VAL A 29 17.64 1.09 2.84
CA VAL A 29 16.99 -0.21 2.89
C VAL A 29 17.75 -1.27 2.09
N ILE A 30 18.29 -0.90 0.92
CA ILE A 30 19.01 -1.85 0.05
C ILE A 30 20.51 -1.94 0.35
N ALA A 31 20.99 -1.31 1.42
CA ALA A 31 22.40 -1.34 1.77
C ALA A 31 22.89 -2.79 1.94
N GLY A 32 23.89 -3.19 1.15
CA GLY A 32 24.44 -4.54 1.12
C GLY A 32 23.71 -5.54 0.24
N ALA A 33 22.58 -5.18 -0.37
CA ALA A 33 21.87 -6.07 -1.30
C ALA A 33 22.64 -6.26 -2.60
N SER A 34 22.83 -7.52 -2.98
CA SER A 34 23.72 -7.93 -4.11
C SER A 34 22.98 -8.11 -5.43
N SER A 35 21.65 -8.26 -5.41
CA SER A 35 20.86 -8.59 -6.60
C SER A 35 19.57 -7.76 -6.71
N PRO A 36 18.97 -7.63 -7.91
CA PRO A 36 17.66 -7.01 -8.06
C PRO A 36 16.56 -7.66 -7.23
N ARG A 37 16.58 -9.00 -7.10
CA ARG A 37 15.61 -9.75 -6.28
C ARG A 37 15.70 -9.37 -4.82
N GLU A 38 16.91 -9.38 -4.27
CA GLU A 38 17.16 -9.04 -2.88
C GLU A 38 16.74 -7.59 -2.59
N ARG A 39 17.10 -6.65 -3.47
CA ARG A 39 16.65 -5.25 -3.36
C ARG A 39 15.13 -5.13 -3.36
N ALA A 40 14.44 -5.84 -4.27
CA ALA A 40 12.99 -5.80 -4.36
C ALA A 40 12.31 -6.39 -3.12
N SER A 41 12.82 -7.50 -2.59
CA SER A 41 12.32 -8.13 -1.36
C SER A 41 12.47 -7.21 -0.15
N LEU A 42 13.65 -6.61 0.04
CA LEU A 42 13.92 -5.67 1.15
C LEU A 42 13.03 -4.41 1.07
N LEU A 43 12.90 -3.82 -0.12
CA LEU A 43 12.05 -2.64 -0.33
C LEU A 43 10.57 -2.96 -0.10
N PHE A 44 10.12 -4.13 -0.56
CA PHE A 44 8.75 -4.58 -0.31
C PHE A 44 8.48 -4.71 1.19
N ALA A 45 9.33 -5.41 1.94
CA ALA A 45 9.19 -5.60 3.38
C ALA A 45 9.21 -4.24 4.11
N ALA A 46 10.12 -3.33 3.74
CA ALA A 46 10.20 -2.02 4.34
C ALA A 46 8.93 -1.18 4.11
N VAL A 47 8.40 -1.14 2.89
CA VAL A 47 7.14 -0.41 2.60
C VAL A 47 5.96 -1.08 3.28
N ARG A 48 5.89 -2.43 3.28
CA ARG A 48 4.84 -3.17 3.95
C ARG A 48 4.77 -2.80 5.43
N ASP A 49 5.89 -2.79 6.14
CA ASP A 49 5.91 -2.73 7.60
C ASP A 49 6.16 -1.33 8.17
N GLN A 50 6.94 -0.46 7.51
CA GLN A 50 7.21 0.89 8.00
C GLN A 50 6.12 1.91 7.65
N ILE A 51 5.24 1.60 6.68
CA ILE A 51 4.07 2.42 6.36
C ILE A 51 2.82 1.72 6.89
N TRP A 52 2.26 2.25 7.96
CA TRP A 52 1.07 1.68 8.59
C TRP A 52 -0.12 1.64 7.63
N TYR A 53 -0.83 0.52 7.55
CA TYR A 53 -2.04 0.44 6.72
C TYR A 53 -3.20 1.16 7.40
N ASP A 54 -3.72 2.19 6.73
CA ASP A 54 -4.83 3.01 7.20
C ASP A 54 -5.88 3.14 6.09
N PRO A 55 -6.98 2.35 6.12
CA PRO A 55 -8.01 2.39 5.08
C PRO A 55 -8.82 3.70 5.08
N TYR A 56 -8.70 4.51 6.14
CA TYR A 56 -9.39 5.79 6.30
C TYR A 56 -8.59 6.99 5.80
N SER A 57 -7.39 6.78 5.22
CA SER A 57 -6.50 7.83 4.74
C SER A 57 -6.77 8.27 3.30
N VAL A 58 -7.96 8.00 2.75
CA VAL A 58 -8.34 8.46 1.41
C VAL A 58 -8.46 9.99 1.42
N SER A 59 -7.84 10.64 0.44
CA SER A 59 -7.82 12.10 0.28
C SER A 59 -8.16 12.49 -1.16
N GLU A 60 -8.71 13.69 -1.35
CA GLU A 60 -8.89 14.29 -2.67
C GLU A 60 -7.68 15.12 -3.11
N ASP A 61 -6.76 15.43 -2.18
CA ASP A 61 -5.55 16.17 -2.47
C ASP A 61 -4.49 15.26 -3.14
N PRO A 62 -4.09 15.56 -4.40
CA PRO A 62 -3.09 14.77 -5.11
C PRO A 62 -1.73 14.68 -4.39
N GLU A 63 -1.35 15.70 -3.61
CA GLU A 63 -0.08 15.71 -2.88
C GLU A 63 0.02 14.54 -1.88
N HIS A 64 -1.11 14.09 -1.31
CA HIS A 64 -1.15 12.97 -0.38
C HIS A 64 -0.81 11.61 -1.01
N TYR A 65 -0.78 11.54 -2.34
CA TYR A 65 -0.45 10.33 -3.08
C TYR A 65 0.99 10.27 -3.58
N ARG A 66 1.77 11.35 -3.40
CA ARG A 66 3.19 11.34 -3.77
C ARG A 66 3.97 10.39 -2.88
N ALA A 67 4.92 9.64 -3.46
CA ALA A 67 5.74 8.69 -2.71
C ALA A 67 6.49 9.36 -1.55
N SER A 68 7.02 10.57 -1.75
CA SER A 68 7.70 11.35 -0.70
C SER A 68 6.77 11.72 0.45
N HIS A 69 5.51 12.09 0.15
CA HIS A 69 4.51 12.39 1.18
C HIS A 69 4.11 11.13 1.96
N VAL A 70 3.85 10.02 1.26
CA VAL A 70 3.50 8.73 1.90
C VAL A 70 4.59 8.28 2.87
N LEU A 71 5.86 8.40 2.45
CA LEU A 71 7.01 8.09 3.30
C LEU A 71 7.05 8.97 4.55
N GLN A 72 6.81 10.27 4.41
CA GLN A 72 6.77 11.22 5.54
C GLN A 72 5.58 10.96 6.48
N ALA A 73 4.40 10.66 5.92
CA ALA A 73 3.18 10.40 6.70
C ALA A 73 3.28 9.10 7.51
N GLY A 74 4.07 8.11 7.07
CA GLY A 74 4.25 6.82 7.73
C GLY A 74 3.00 5.95 7.80
N ARG A 75 1.92 6.36 7.11
CA ARG A 75 0.65 5.62 7.05
C ARG A 75 -0.08 5.90 5.74
N ALA A 76 -0.74 4.88 5.19
CA ALA A 76 -1.51 5.00 3.95
C ALA A 76 -2.37 3.75 3.71
N TYR A 77 -3.39 3.87 2.84
CA TYR A 77 -4.11 2.70 2.33
C TYR A 77 -3.39 2.05 1.13
N CYS A 78 -3.96 1.00 0.53
CA CYS A 78 -3.29 0.18 -0.47
C CYS A 78 -2.75 0.96 -1.69
N VAL A 79 -3.48 1.97 -2.18
CA VAL A 79 -3.09 2.72 -3.39
C VAL A 79 -1.81 3.54 -3.16
N PRO A 80 -1.72 4.47 -2.19
CA PRO A 80 -0.48 5.21 -1.98
C PRO A 80 0.66 4.32 -1.44
N LYS A 81 0.40 3.21 -0.76
CA LYS A 81 1.45 2.22 -0.44
C LYS A 81 2.03 1.59 -1.71
N ALA A 82 1.20 1.26 -2.70
CA ALA A 82 1.67 0.78 -4.00
C ALA A 82 2.47 1.85 -4.76
N VAL A 83 2.06 3.14 -4.69
CA VAL A 83 2.81 4.26 -5.26
C VAL A 83 4.21 4.36 -4.64
N LEU A 84 4.33 4.32 -3.31
CA LEU A 84 5.63 4.34 -2.65
C LEU A 84 6.49 3.13 -3.04
N LEU A 85 5.91 1.92 -3.05
CA LEU A 85 6.66 0.73 -3.48
C LEU A 85 7.17 0.86 -4.93
N ALA A 86 6.33 1.34 -5.85
CA ALA A 86 6.75 1.55 -7.24
C ALA A 86 7.89 2.59 -7.34
N ALA A 87 7.81 3.68 -6.56
CA ALA A 87 8.83 4.72 -6.54
C ALA A 87 10.18 4.19 -6.03
N VAL A 88 10.22 3.49 -4.90
CA VAL A 88 11.47 2.95 -4.34
C VAL A 88 12.06 1.83 -5.22
N LEU A 89 11.23 1.03 -5.90
CA LEU A 89 11.70 0.05 -6.86
C LEU A 89 12.34 0.73 -8.08
N ARG A 90 11.74 1.80 -8.62
CA ARG A 90 12.34 2.61 -9.70
C ARG A 90 13.65 3.26 -9.24
N ALA A 91 13.71 3.83 -8.03
CA ALA A 91 14.93 4.38 -7.44
C ALA A 91 16.05 3.34 -7.33
N ALA A 92 15.70 2.07 -7.10
CA ALA A 92 16.64 0.93 -7.07
C ALA A 92 17.01 0.38 -8.47
N GLY A 93 16.52 1.02 -9.56
CA GLY A 93 16.78 0.60 -10.95
C GLY A 93 15.94 -0.59 -11.40
N ILE A 94 14.82 -0.88 -10.74
CA ILE A 94 13.88 -1.97 -11.09
C ILE A 94 12.70 -1.37 -11.84
N PRO A 95 12.51 -1.64 -13.15
CA PRO A 95 11.37 -1.14 -13.90
C PRO A 95 10.06 -1.58 -13.26
N THR A 96 9.17 -0.62 -12.97
CA THR A 96 7.96 -0.90 -12.21
C THR A 96 6.78 -0.09 -12.73
N ARG A 97 5.60 -0.73 -12.78
CA ARG A 97 4.31 -0.14 -13.11
C ARG A 97 3.36 -0.27 -11.91
N LEU A 98 2.43 0.65 -11.78
CA LEU A 98 1.28 0.51 -10.89
C LEU A 98 0.25 -0.42 -11.52
N GLY A 99 -0.38 -1.25 -10.71
CA GLY A 99 -1.50 -2.08 -11.12
C GLY A 99 -2.67 -1.92 -10.16
N PHE A 100 -3.89 -2.14 -10.67
CA PHE A 100 -5.09 -2.01 -9.85
C PHE A 100 -6.07 -3.15 -10.15
N ALA A 101 -6.75 -3.62 -9.10
CA ALA A 101 -7.77 -4.64 -9.21
C ALA A 101 -8.93 -4.37 -8.25
N ASP A 102 -10.13 -4.85 -8.59
CA ASP A 102 -11.23 -4.92 -7.62
C ASP A 102 -11.07 -6.21 -6.82
N VAL A 103 -11.13 -6.10 -5.50
CA VAL A 103 -10.90 -7.20 -4.56
C VAL A 103 -12.03 -7.25 -3.55
N ARG A 104 -12.63 -8.41 -3.35
CA ARG A 104 -13.59 -8.66 -2.29
C ARG A 104 -12.86 -9.07 -1.02
N ASN A 105 -13.09 -8.33 0.08
CA ASN A 105 -12.55 -8.66 1.40
C ASN A 105 -13.63 -9.23 2.30
N HIS A 106 -13.54 -10.51 2.61
CA HIS A 106 -14.52 -11.22 3.43
C HIS A 106 -14.34 -10.99 4.95
N LEU A 107 -13.25 -10.31 5.38
CA LEU A 107 -12.88 -10.11 6.78
C LEU A 107 -12.84 -8.62 7.19
N GLN A 108 -13.49 -7.74 6.45
CA GLN A 108 -13.51 -6.32 6.83
C GLN A 108 -14.30 -6.08 8.12
N THR A 109 -13.93 -5.02 8.88
CA THR A 109 -14.66 -4.59 10.07
C THR A 109 -16.01 -3.99 9.73
N ASP A 110 -16.96 -4.02 10.67
CA ASP A 110 -18.27 -3.38 10.49
C ASP A 110 -18.14 -1.86 10.29
N THR A 111 -17.20 -1.22 10.99
CA THR A 111 -16.89 0.21 10.82
C THR A 111 -16.45 0.52 9.39
N LEU A 112 -15.49 -0.23 8.86
CA LEU A 112 -15.01 -0.05 7.50
C LEU A 112 -16.11 -0.34 6.48
N ARG A 113 -16.91 -1.40 6.69
CA ARG A 113 -18.06 -1.73 5.85
C ARG A 113 -19.08 -0.58 5.80
N ALA A 114 -19.37 0.05 6.94
CA ALA A 114 -20.28 1.19 7.01
C ALA A 114 -19.76 2.39 6.21
N VAL A 115 -18.46 2.74 6.33
CA VAL A 115 -17.83 3.81 5.55
C VAL A 115 -17.85 3.51 4.04
N MET A 116 -17.74 2.24 3.67
CA MET A 116 -17.81 1.77 2.29
C MET A 116 -19.25 1.56 1.76
N GLY A 117 -20.27 2.15 2.41
CA GLY A 117 -21.66 2.03 1.97
C GLY A 117 -22.25 0.62 2.06
N GLY A 118 -21.71 -0.23 2.92
CA GLY A 118 -22.17 -1.60 3.17
C GLY A 118 -21.59 -2.67 2.24
N THR A 119 -20.71 -2.30 1.28
CA THR A 119 -20.07 -3.26 0.37
C THR A 119 -18.80 -3.88 0.97
N ASP A 120 -18.48 -5.09 0.54
CA ASP A 120 -17.22 -5.79 0.81
C ASP A 120 -16.24 -5.73 -0.37
N LEU A 121 -16.63 -5.03 -1.46
CA LEU A 121 -15.83 -4.89 -2.66
C LEU A 121 -14.93 -3.65 -2.56
N PHE A 122 -13.61 -3.87 -2.55
CA PHE A 122 -12.58 -2.84 -2.60
C PHE A 122 -12.23 -2.57 -4.05
N VAL A 123 -12.73 -1.45 -4.62
CA VAL A 123 -12.42 -1.07 -5.99
C VAL A 123 -11.03 -0.43 -6.08
N TYR A 124 -10.31 -0.69 -7.16
CA TYR A 124 -8.96 -0.17 -7.41
C TYR A 124 -7.95 -0.50 -6.31
N HIS A 125 -8.00 -1.69 -5.71
CA HIS A 125 -6.92 -2.14 -4.80
C HIS A 125 -5.57 -2.08 -5.53
N GLY A 126 -4.59 -1.37 -4.91
CA GLY A 126 -3.29 -1.09 -5.53
C GLY A 126 -2.29 -2.23 -5.36
N TYR A 127 -1.54 -2.53 -6.43
CA TYR A 127 -0.37 -3.39 -6.43
C TYR A 127 0.70 -2.82 -7.37
N CYS A 128 1.92 -3.35 -7.32
CA CYS A 128 2.99 -3.05 -8.28
C CYS A 128 3.21 -4.23 -9.21
N SER A 129 3.64 -3.96 -10.45
CA SER A 129 4.26 -4.94 -11.34
C SER A 129 5.72 -4.55 -11.52
N ALA A 130 6.64 -5.32 -10.93
CA ALA A 130 8.09 -5.14 -11.01
C ALA A 130 8.70 -6.07 -12.05
N TYR A 131 9.62 -5.55 -12.89
CA TYR A 131 10.32 -6.35 -13.88
C TYR A 131 11.64 -6.87 -13.32
N ILE A 132 11.66 -8.16 -13.00
CA ILE A 132 12.81 -8.82 -12.36
C ILE A 132 13.16 -10.08 -13.16
N ASP A 133 14.42 -10.23 -13.55
CA ASP A 133 14.94 -11.40 -14.26
C ASP A 133 14.10 -11.81 -15.49
N GLY A 134 13.71 -10.83 -16.30
CA GLY A 134 12.97 -11.06 -17.53
C GLY A 134 11.47 -11.27 -17.38
N ARG A 135 10.89 -11.10 -16.18
CA ARG A 135 9.47 -11.32 -15.87
C ARG A 135 8.86 -10.14 -15.11
N TRP A 136 7.59 -9.88 -15.37
CA TRP A 136 6.77 -9.00 -14.57
C TRP A 136 6.19 -9.79 -13.39
N LEU A 137 6.46 -9.32 -12.17
CA LEU A 137 5.97 -9.91 -10.93
C LEU A 137 5.07 -8.92 -10.22
N LYS A 138 3.90 -9.37 -9.76
CA LYS A 138 2.95 -8.55 -9.01
C LYS A 138 3.28 -8.58 -7.52
N ALA A 139 3.21 -7.43 -6.85
CA ALA A 139 3.45 -7.32 -5.41
C ALA A 139 2.51 -6.27 -4.78
N THR A 140 1.82 -6.62 -3.70
CA THR A 140 0.95 -5.72 -2.93
C THR A 140 1.45 -5.56 -1.50
N PRO A 141 1.96 -4.38 -1.09
CA PRO A 141 2.51 -4.12 0.24
C PRO A 141 1.43 -3.64 1.23
N ALA A 142 0.18 -4.12 1.11
CA ALA A 142 -0.94 -3.50 1.81
C ALA A 142 -0.86 -3.66 3.34
N PHE A 143 -1.02 -4.86 3.87
CA PHE A 143 -1.10 -5.10 5.31
C PHE A 143 0.27 -5.29 5.95
N ASN A 144 0.52 -4.57 7.04
CA ASN A 144 1.68 -4.74 7.90
C ASN A 144 1.61 -6.10 8.63
N VAL A 145 2.74 -6.61 9.08
CA VAL A 145 2.80 -7.88 9.84
C VAL A 145 1.91 -7.81 11.08
N GLU A 146 1.98 -6.72 11.88
CA GLU A 146 1.15 -6.56 13.09
C GLU A 146 -0.35 -6.53 12.76
N LEU A 147 -0.73 -5.95 11.62
CA LEU A 147 -2.13 -5.96 11.19
C LEU A 147 -2.56 -7.37 10.77
N CYS A 148 -1.70 -8.09 10.08
CA CYS A 148 -1.94 -9.49 9.71
C CYS A 148 -2.16 -10.37 10.94
N GLU A 149 -1.34 -10.20 11.99
CA GLU A 149 -1.50 -10.90 13.27
C GLU A 149 -2.86 -10.61 13.92
N ARG A 150 -3.31 -9.34 13.93
CA ARG A 150 -4.63 -8.95 14.47
C ARG A 150 -5.79 -9.62 13.74
N PHE A 151 -5.68 -9.78 12.43
CA PHE A 151 -6.73 -10.38 11.59
C PHE A 151 -6.57 -11.90 11.41
N GLY A 152 -5.53 -12.52 12.00
CA GLY A 152 -5.26 -13.95 11.86
C GLY A 152 -4.94 -14.37 10.43
N VAL A 153 -4.40 -13.46 9.61
CA VAL A 153 -4.02 -13.71 8.21
C VAL A 153 -2.50 -13.79 8.09
N PRO A 154 -1.94 -14.65 7.21
CA PRO A 154 -0.52 -14.65 6.98
C PRO A 154 -0.07 -13.36 6.28
N PRO A 155 1.10 -12.78 6.64
CA PRO A 155 1.63 -11.65 5.91
C PRO A 155 2.00 -12.05 4.48
N VAL A 156 1.84 -11.10 3.55
CA VAL A 156 2.32 -11.28 2.19
C VAL A 156 3.84 -11.10 2.17
N GLU A 157 4.55 -12.07 1.60
CA GLU A 157 6.01 -12.03 1.43
C GLU A 157 6.35 -11.95 -0.06
N PHE A 158 7.35 -11.13 -0.40
CA PHE A 158 7.83 -10.98 -1.77
C PHE A 158 9.30 -11.41 -1.89
N ASP A 159 9.55 -12.49 -2.59
CA ASP A 159 10.88 -13.08 -2.80
C ASP A 159 11.57 -12.61 -4.10
N GLY A 160 10.91 -11.76 -4.88
CA GLY A 160 11.39 -11.33 -6.20
C GLY A 160 11.39 -12.45 -7.25
N GLN A 161 10.71 -13.58 -7.01
CA GLN A 161 10.62 -14.73 -7.90
C GLN A 161 9.18 -15.09 -8.25
N SER A 162 8.24 -14.85 -7.34
CA SER A 162 6.83 -15.17 -7.48
C SER A 162 5.96 -13.94 -7.23
N ASP A 163 4.72 -13.96 -7.73
CA ASP A 163 3.74 -12.94 -7.40
C ASP A 163 3.43 -12.96 -5.89
N ALA A 164 3.33 -11.78 -5.31
CA ALA A 164 3.03 -11.56 -3.90
C ALA A 164 1.74 -10.74 -3.78
N LEU A 165 0.61 -11.41 -3.93
CA LEU A 165 -0.74 -10.85 -3.83
C LEU A 165 -1.40 -11.25 -2.51
N MET A 166 -2.49 -10.58 -2.14
CA MET A 166 -3.24 -10.91 -0.94
C MET A 166 -3.73 -12.36 -0.96
N HIS A 167 -3.60 -13.03 0.18
CA HIS A 167 -3.99 -14.45 0.28
C HIS A 167 -5.50 -14.64 0.15
N ALA A 168 -5.91 -15.68 -0.59
CA ALA A 168 -7.32 -16.02 -0.77
C ALA A 168 -7.96 -16.58 0.51
N PHE A 169 -7.14 -17.12 1.42
CA PHE A 169 -7.59 -17.75 2.66
C PHE A 169 -6.70 -17.33 3.83
N THR A 170 -7.27 -17.33 5.03
CA THR A 170 -6.57 -17.23 6.30
C THR A 170 -5.86 -18.53 6.64
N SER A 171 -5.07 -18.54 7.72
CA SER A 171 -4.34 -19.73 8.18
C SER A 171 -5.28 -20.86 8.63
N ASP A 172 -6.52 -20.54 9.06
CA ASP A 172 -7.55 -21.50 9.46
C ASP A 172 -8.48 -21.93 8.32
N GLY A 173 -8.22 -21.45 7.08
CA GLY A 173 -8.98 -21.79 5.89
C GLY A 173 -10.24 -20.93 5.65
N THR A 174 -10.45 -19.87 6.43
CA THR A 174 -11.54 -18.91 6.17
C THR A 174 -11.22 -18.09 4.91
N ARG A 175 -12.22 -17.84 4.06
CA ARG A 175 -12.05 -17.02 2.87
C ARG A 175 -11.68 -15.59 3.26
N HIS A 176 -10.63 -15.04 2.61
CA HIS A 176 -10.11 -13.70 2.91
C HIS A 176 -10.25 -12.78 1.70
N MET A 177 -9.36 -12.85 0.71
CA MET A 177 -9.36 -11.95 -0.45
C MET A 177 -9.67 -12.68 -1.75
N GLU A 178 -10.52 -12.06 -2.57
CA GLU A 178 -10.89 -12.57 -3.88
C GLU A 178 -10.70 -11.47 -4.93
N TYR A 179 -9.78 -11.68 -5.88
CA TYR A 179 -9.58 -10.76 -7.00
C TYR A 179 -10.71 -10.95 -8.01
N VAL A 180 -11.51 -9.89 -8.22
CA VAL A 180 -12.73 -9.93 -9.02
C VAL A 180 -12.49 -9.39 -10.43
N ARG A 181 -11.74 -8.29 -10.54
CA ARG A 181 -11.47 -7.60 -11.81
C ARG A 181 -10.07 -6.99 -11.80
N ASP A 182 -9.31 -7.17 -12.87
CA ASP A 182 -8.02 -6.50 -13.11
C ASP A 182 -8.26 -5.28 -14.02
N HIS A 183 -7.83 -4.09 -13.56
CA HIS A 183 -7.90 -2.84 -14.32
C HIS A 183 -6.64 -2.60 -15.17
N GLY A 184 -5.66 -3.50 -15.09
CA GLY A 184 -4.40 -3.42 -15.82
C GLY A 184 -3.31 -2.59 -15.14
N ASN A 185 -2.28 -2.24 -15.91
CA ASN A 185 -1.10 -1.54 -15.43
C ASN A 185 -1.01 -0.14 -16.00
N PHE A 186 -0.40 0.77 -15.21
CA PHE A 186 -0.25 2.20 -15.50
C PHE A 186 1.17 2.64 -15.18
N ASP A 187 1.70 3.58 -15.97
CA ASP A 187 3.04 4.14 -15.76
C ASP A 187 3.06 5.18 -14.63
N ASP A 188 1.93 5.80 -14.35
CA ASP A 188 1.69 6.71 -13.23
C ASP A 188 0.32 6.48 -12.62
N LEU A 189 0.03 7.12 -11.48
CA LEU A 189 -1.24 6.95 -10.76
C LEU A 189 -2.41 7.60 -11.52
N PRO A 190 -3.43 6.84 -11.94
CA PRO A 190 -4.63 7.39 -12.57
C PRO A 190 -5.62 7.92 -11.51
N LEU A 191 -5.17 8.87 -10.65
CA LEU A 191 -5.89 9.31 -9.44
C LEU A 191 -7.34 9.71 -9.71
N GLY A 192 -7.59 10.49 -10.77
CA GLY A 192 -8.96 10.93 -11.09
C GLY A 192 -9.91 9.77 -11.38
N ARG A 193 -9.43 8.68 -12.03
CA ARG A 193 -10.23 7.47 -12.24
C ARG A 193 -10.51 6.73 -10.93
N ILE A 194 -9.48 6.65 -10.07
CA ILE A 194 -9.59 5.98 -8.78
C ILE A 194 -10.59 6.70 -7.88
N LEU A 195 -10.45 8.02 -7.69
CA LEU A 195 -11.38 8.81 -6.86
C LEU A 195 -12.81 8.74 -7.38
N SER A 196 -13.00 8.84 -8.70
CA SER A 196 -14.34 8.69 -9.31
C SER A 196 -14.94 7.31 -9.02
N ALA A 197 -14.14 6.23 -9.10
CA ALA A 197 -14.61 4.89 -8.80
C ALA A 197 -14.92 4.69 -7.30
N LEU A 198 -14.09 5.24 -6.41
CA LEU A 198 -14.32 5.20 -4.96
C LEU A 198 -15.63 5.92 -4.58
N HIS A 199 -15.86 7.14 -5.11
CA HIS A 199 -17.10 7.88 -4.87
C HIS A 199 -18.33 7.15 -5.42
N GLN A 200 -18.20 6.54 -6.60
CA GLN A 200 -19.29 5.76 -7.21
C GLN A 200 -19.62 4.50 -6.40
N ALA A 201 -18.61 3.82 -5.87
CA ALA A 201 -18.79 2.56 -5.14
C ALA A 201 -19.22 2.76 -3.69
N TYR A 202 -18.67 3.79 -3.00
CA TYR A 202 -18.79 3.96 -1.55
C TYR A 202 -19.54 5.23 -1.15
N GLY A 203 -19.80 6.13 -2.08
CA GLY A 203 -20.39 7.44 -1.81
C GLY A 203 -19.40 8.44 -1.22
N PRO A 204 -19.88 9.65 -0.81
CA PRO A 204 -19.02 10.75 -0.35
C PRO A 204 -18.35 10.50 1.00
N MET A 205 -18.80 9.50 1.76
CA MET A 205 -18.23 9.17 3.08
C MET A 205 -16.81 8.59 3.01
N VAL A 206 -16.37 8.13 1.84
CA VAL A 206 -15.03 7.52 1.68
C VAL A 206 -13.89 8.49 1.94
N THR A 207 -14.12 9.80 1.72
CA THR A 207 -13.14 10.88 1.99
C THR A 207 -13.47 11.65 3.27
N ALA A 208 -14.58 11.33 3.94
CA ALA A 208 -14.95 11.94 5.22
C ALA A 208 -14.13 11.32 6.36
N ALA A 209 -13.82 12.14 7.38
CA ALA A 209 -13.15 11.63 8.56
C ALA A 209 -14.03 10.55 9.24
N ALA A 210 -13.62 9.31 9.14
CA ALA A 210 -14.24 8.22 9.87
C ALA A 210 -13.88 8.32 11.35
N GLY A 211 -14.78 7.87 12.23
CA GLY A 211 -14.46 7.68 13.64
C GLY A 211 -13.33 6.67 13.82
N PRO A 212 -12.68 6.65 15.00
CA PRO A 212 -11.56 5.73 15.25
C PRO A 212 -12.04 4.27 15.12
N ASP A 213 -11.32 3.49 14.31
CA ASP A 213 -11.47 2.03 14.24
C ASP A 213 -10.28 1.38 14.95
N PRO A 214 -10.50 0.77 16.15
CA PRO A 214 -9.40 0.16 16.91
C PRO A 214 -8.63 -0.92 16.13
N ALA A 215 -9.27 -1.58 15.18
CA ALA A 215 -8.63 -2.61 14.37
C ALA A 215 -7.45 -2.07 13.54
N PHE A 216 -7.53 -0.79 13.11
CA PHE A 216 -6.50 -0.13 12.29
C PHE A 216 -5.68 0.91 13.06
N THR A 217 -5.86 1.04 14.38
CA THR A 217 -5.08 1.98 15.20
C THR A 217 -3.64 1.49 15.36
N HIS A 218 -2.67 2.36 15.08
CA HIS A 218 -1.24 2.06 15.25
C HIS A 218 -0.91 1.91 16.75
N PRO A 219 -0.13 0.89 17.19
CA PRO A 219 0.19 0.66 18.60
C PRO A 219 0.86 1.85 19.30
N ALA A 220 1.69 2.60 18.61
CA ALA A 220 2.38 3.77 19.17
C ALA A 220 1.47 4.97 19.51
N THR A 221 0.22 5.00 18.99
CA THR A 221 -0.76 6.06 19.30
C THR A 221 -1.55 5.84 20.58
N THR A 222 -1.50 4.65 21.18
CA THR A 222 -2.21 4.32 22.42
C THR A 222 -1.43 4.66 23.71
N GLY A 223 -0.23 5.25 23.61
CA GLY A 223 0.75 5.35 24.70
C GLY A 223 1.10 6.77 25.19
N LYS A 224 0.24 7.81 25.09
CA LYS A 224 0.46 9.11 25.74
C LYS A 224 -0.81 9.71 26.32
N THR A 225 -1.34 9.11 27.35
CA THR A 225 -2.00 9.85 28.41
C THR A 225 -0.95 10.15 29.47
N THR A 226 -0.39 11.34 29.44
CA THR A 226 0.40 11.90 30.55
C THR A 226 -0.54 12.08 31.73
N PRO A 227 -0.29 11.52 32.92
CA PRO A 227 -1.07 11.90 34.10
C PRO A 227 -0.69 13.34 34.44
N GLU A 228 -1.68 14.23 34.44
CA GLU A 228 -1.56 15.56 35.04
C GLU A 228 -1.11 15.42 36.48
N GLY A 229 0.05 15.96 36.79
CA GLY A 229 0.56 16.04 38.13
C GLY A 229 -0.37 16.92 38.98
N SER A 230 -0.99 16.34 39.97
CA SER A 230 -1.60 17.08 41.07
C SER A 230 -0.48 17.84 41.82
N VAL A 231 -0.52 19.15 41.67
CA VAL A 231 0.25 20.06 42.53
C VAL A 231 -0.64 20.30 43.73
N ASP A 232 -0.37 19.60 44.83
CA ASP A 232 -0.85 19.99 46.15
C ASP A 232 0.13 20.98 46.79
N SER A 233 -0.44 22.01 47.32
CA SER A 233 0.09 23.20 47.99
C SER A 233 0.90 22.93 49.23
#